data_546ecb8cb8a2510f87852c25cd62ddee
#
_entry.id   546ecb8cb8a2510f87852c25cd62ddee
#
_cell.length_a   1.000
_cell.length_b   1.000
_cell.length_c   1.000
_cell.angle_alpha   90.00
_cell.angle_beta   90.00
_cell.angle_gamma   90.00
#
_symmetry.space_group_name_H-M   'P 1'
#
loop_
_entity.id
_entity.type
_entity.pdbx_description
1 polymer ?
#
loop_
_entity_poly.entity_id
_entity_poly.type
_entity_poly.pdbx_seq_one_letter_code
_entity_poly.pdbx_strand_id
1 'polypeptide(L)'
;MIIKSLDELTWKQFSELEEYKNKPLNEVKLAYNNYLVNLQSYRNLYLNFQNKGRALNNIKLPCSKGIDVAVVLDITTNTPSMVSRIEDMKTDLTAFVSIVDSRSGGNYRMGLVLFDEIKSSATANYATVGTYTSLPASQREINTNTENNVSQLYTSLVPFSSNNGTTFITQFNKLNTLDFPLGSGEDINEPGDIAVKKVVEEEFVGAFRDGIVKYIILITNTKPSGDDDDGPFPNAESADILATSNTATAKDIQISLISTTVAASNPAYGQFPSVTNGLYFTDPSQNSFFSLNQTIEDLCRTQNP
;
A
#
# COMPACT_ATOMS: atom_id res chain seq x y z
N MET A 1 -10.15 -14.62 13.19
CA MET A 1 -9.53 -15.87 13.67
C MET A 1 -8.26 -15.48 14.42
N ILE A 2 -8.27 -15.60 15.75
CA ILE A 2 -7.10 -15.21 16.56
C ILE A 2 -6.00 -16.21 16.23
N ILE A 3 -4.90 -15.73 15.69
CA ILE A 3 -3.67 -16.54 15.53
C ILE A 3 -3.22 -16.87 16.95
N LYS A 4 -3.58 -18.04 17.44
CA LYS A 4 -3.30 -18.48 18.80
C LYS A 4 -1.85 -18.82 19.07
N SER A 5 -1.03 -19.01 18.05
CA SER A 5 0.41 -19.19 18.19
C SER A 5 1.14 -18.96 16.86
N LEU A 6 2.32 -18.36 16.91
CA LEU A 6 3.29 -18.35 15.82
C LEU A 6 4.08 -19.69 15.81
N ASP A 7 3.44 -20.78 16.21
CA ASP A 7 4.05 -22.10 16.25
C ASP A 7 4.18 -22.64 14.83
N GLU A 8 5.36 -23.10 14.54
CA GLU A 8 5.69 -23.70 13.26
C GLU A 8 4.96 -25.02 13.08
N LEU A 9 4.18 -25.16 12.02
CA LEU A 9 3.67 -26.46 11.63
C LEU A 9 4.83 -27.36 11.23
N THR A 10 4.88 -28.55 11.77
CA THR A 10 5.83 -29.56 11.32
C THR A 10 5.51 -29.94 9.85
N TRP A 11 6.48 -30.46 9.11
CA TRP A 11 6.26 -31.00 7.79
C TRP A 11 5.06 -31.95 7.73
N LYS A 12 4.93 -32.82 8.74
CA LYS A 12 3.81 -33.76 8.83
C LYS A 12 2.47 -33.05 8.91
N GLN A 13 2.33 -32.09 9.82
CA GLN A 13 1.10 -31.32 10.02
C GLN A 13 0.75 -30.51 8.76
N PHE A 14 1.74 -29.90 8.12
CA PHE A 14 1.53 -29.12 6.90
C PHE A 14 1.09 -30.00 5.73
N SER A 15 1.73 -31.15 5.53
CA SER A 15 1.39 -32.06 4.41
C SER A 15 0.03 -32.78 4.60
N GLU A 16 -0.49 -32.82 5.82
CA GLU A 16 -1.81 -33.40 6.14
C GLU A 16 -2.96 -32.37 6.01
N LEU A 17 -2.68 -31.07 5.72
CA LEU A 17 -3.72 -30.10 5.44
C LEU A 17 -4.53 -30.55 4.19
N GLU A 18 -5.85 -30.37 4.24
CA GLU A 18 -6.78 -30.82 3.20
C GLU A 18 -6.38 -30.34 1.80
N GLU A 19 -5.86 -29.12 1.69
CA GLU A 19 -5.43 -28.52 0.45
C GLU A 19 -4.19 -29.16 -0.17
N TYR A 20 -3.40 -29.95 0.62
CA TYR A 20 -2.15 -30.58 0.17
C TYR A 20 -2.19 -32.10 0.11
N LYS A 21 -3.18 -32.75 0.71
CA LYS A 21 -3.28 -34.22 0.81
C LYS A 21 -3.14 -34.97 -0.51
N ASN A 22 -3.63 -34.39 -1.60
CA ASN A 22 -3.66 -35.03 -2.91
C ASN A 22 -2.72 -34.37 -3.93
N LYS A 23 -1.82 -33.47 -3.47
CA LYS A 23 -0.87 -32.78 -4.38
C LYS A 23 0.43 -33.56 -4.53
N PRO A 24 1.11 -33.40 -5.68
CA PRO A 24 2.45 -33.96 -5.89
C PRO A 24 3.43 -33.51 -4.80
N LEU A 25 4.30 -34.41 -4.35
CA LEU A 25 5.24 -34.19 -3.25
C LEU A 25 6.14 -32.98 -3.47
N ASN A 26 6.56 -32.69 -4.71
CA ASN A 26 7.37 -31.54 -5.05
C ASN A 26 6.62 -30.22 -4.86
N GLU A 27 5.33 -30.17 -5.16
CA GLU A 27 4.48 -28.99 -4.94
C GLU A 27 4.29 -28.72 -3.45
N VAL A 28 4.02 -29.78 -2.66
CA VAL A 28 3.87 -29.68 -1.21
C VAL A 28 5.15 -29.21 -0.54
N LYS A 29 6.32 -29.72 -1.00
CA LYS A 29 7.63 -29.27 -0.51
C LYS A 29 7.89 -27.79 -0.79
N LEU A 30 7.56 -27.34 -2.01
CA LEU A 30 7.71 -25.93 -2.37
C LEU A 30 6.80 -25.04 -1.52
N ALA A 31 5.54 -25.43 -1.34
CA ALA A 31 4.59 -24.72 -0.49
C ALA A 31 5.04 -24.66 0.98
N TYR A 32 5.60 -25.75 1.52
CA TYR A 32 6.12 -25.78 2.88
C TYR A 32 7.34 -24.88 3.06
N ASN A 33 8.27 -24.88 2.10
CA ASN A 33 9.42 -23.96 2.14
C ASN A 33 8.97 -22.49 2.11
N ASN A 34 7.99 -22.15 1.27
CA ASN A 34 7.42 -20.81 1.23
C ASN A 34 6.71 -20.45 2.55
N TYR A 35 6.00 -21.40 3.16
CA TYR A 35 5.40 -21.24 4.49
C TYR A 35 6.47 -20.92 5.55
N LEU A 36 7.58 -21.67 5.57
CA LEU A 36 8.66 -21.43 6.53
C LEU A 36 9.35 -20.06 6.37
N VAL A 37 9.59 -19.66 5.12
CA VAL A 37 10.17 -18.33 4.81
C VAL A 37 9.21 -17.22 5.28
N ASN A 38 7.93 -17.37 5.01
CA ASN A 38 6.91 -16.40 5.45
C ASN A 38 6.79 -16.38 6.99
N LEU A 39 6.75 -17.54 7.63
CA LEU A 39 6.71 -17.64 9.09
C LEU A 39 7.92 -16.98 9.75
N GLN A 40 9.13 -17.17 9.19
CA GLN A 40 10.35 -16.53 9.69
C GLN A 40 10.28 -15.01 9.54
N SER A 41 9.75 -14.52 8.42
CA SER A 41 9.52 -13.10 8.19
C SER A 41 8.51 -12.53 9.20
N TYR A 42 7.41 -13.23 9.47
CA TYR A 42 6.44 -12.85 10.49
C TYR A 42 7.04 -12.86 11.91
N ARG A 43 7.87 -13.86 12.24
CA ARG A 43 8.56 -13.92 13.54
C ARG A 43 9.54 -12.75 13.70
N ASN A 44 10.29 -12.42 12.67
CA ASN A 44 11.24 -11.30 12.69
C ASN A 44 10.48 -9.97 12.84
N LEU A 45 9.39 -9.79 12.12
CA LEU A 45 8.49 -8.63 12.27
C LEU A 45 7.92 -8.54 13.69
N TYR A 46 7.42 -9.64 14.24
CA TYR A 46 6.87 -9.69 15.58
C TYR A 46 7.92 -9.39 16.66
N LEU A 47 9.13 -9.96 16.53
CA LEU A 47 10.25 -9.70 17.44
C LEU A 47 10.74 -8.24 17.35
N ASN A 48 10.81 -7.68 16.14
CA ASN A 48 11.10 -6.26 15.95
C ASN A 48 10.02 -5.38 16.57
N PHE A 49 8.76 -5.79 16.46
CA PHE A 49 7.63 -5.11 17.07
C PHE A 49 7.72 -5.13 18.61
N GLN A 50 8.02 -6.28 19.20
CA GLN A 50 8.19 -6.42 20.65
C GLN A 50 9.42 -5.65 21.18
N ASN A 51 10.53 -5.69 20.45
CA ASN A 51 11.76 -5.02 20.86
C ASN A 51 11.68 -3.50 20.70
N LYS A 52 11.00 -3.01 19.67
CA LYS A 52 10.77 -1.56 19.46
C LYS A 52 9.71 -0.98 20.41
N GLY A 53 8.68 -1.74 20.78
CA GLY A 53 7.69 -1.31 21.77
C GLY A 53 8.27 -1.02 23.16
N ARG A 54 9.48 -1.52 23.46
CA ARG A 54 10.20 -1.22 24.72
C ARG A 54 11.12 0.00 24.63
N ALA A 55 11.44 0.51 23.45
CA ALA A 55 12.43 1.57 23.26
C ALA A 55 11.83 2.96 22.98
N LEU A 56 10.53 3.09 22.79
CA LEU A 56 9.91 4.36 22.43
C LEU A 56 9.00 4.88 23.54
N ASN A 57 9.57 5.67 24.43
CA ASN A 57 8.83 6.60 25.31
C ASN A 57 8.22 7.79 24.51
N ASN A 58 7.94 7.63 23.22
CA ASN A 58 7.21 8.63 22.47
C ASN A 58 5.73 8.42 22.72
N ILE A 59 5.08 9.40 23.32
CA ILE A 59 3.63 9.44 23.51
C ILE A 59 2.99 9.36 22.13
N LYS A 60 2.57 8.16 21.72
CA LYS A 60 1.81 7.98 20.47
C LYS A 60 0.43 8.61 20.68
N LEU A 61 0.02 9.42 19.71
CA LEU A 61 -1.31 10.03 19.75
C LEU A 61 -2.37 8.94 19.55
N PRO A 62 -3.40 8.85 20.40
CA PRO A 62 -4.46 7.89 20.21
C PRO A 62 -5.27 8.23 18.96
N CYS A 63 -5.67 7.22 18.20
CA CYS A 63 -6.53 7.38 17.01
C CYS A 63 -7.79 8.21 17.30
N SER A 64 -8.32 8.14 18.52
CA SER A 64 -9.50 8.91 18.96
C SER A 64 -9.31 10.44 18.91
N LYS A 65 -8.08 10.94 18.79
CA LYS A 65 -7.86 12.38 18.56
C LYS A 65 -8.06 12.80 17.10
N GLY A 66 -8.00 11.86 16.20
CA GLY A 66 -8.17 12.03 14.76
C GLY A 66 -7.18 11.23 13.95
N ILE A 67 -7.54 10.98 12.70
CA ILE A 67 -6.76 10.19 11.76
C ILE A 67 -6.74 10.88 10.39
N ASP A 68 -5.57 11.02 9.80
CA ASP A 68 -5.41 11.29 8.37
C ASP A 68 -4.84 10.03 7.70
N VAL A 69 -5.55 9.50 6.70
CA VAL A 69 -5.17 8.30 5.95
C VAL A 69 -5.03 8.64 4.48
N ALA A 70 -3.84 8.47 3.90
CA ALA A 70 -3.63 8.49 2.46
C ALA A 70 -3.48 7.04 1.96
N VAL A 71 -4.34 6.62 1.04
CA VAL A 71 -4.18 5.38 0.29
C VAL A 71 -3.44 5.71 -1.00
N VAL A 72 -2.30 5.08 -1.21
CA VAL A 72 -1.46 5.18 -2.42
C VAL A 72 -1.61 3.87 -3.16
N LEU A 73 -2.29 3.90 -4.30
CA LEU A 73 -2.79 2.71 -4.98
C LEU A 73 -2.20 2.59 -6.38
N ASP A 74 -1.60 1.46 -6.63
CA ASP A 74 -1.23 0.98 -7.95
C ASP A 74 -2.49 0.68 -8.79
N ILE A 75 -2.57 1.25 -9.99
CA ILE A 75 -3.72 1.05 -10.90
C ILE A 75 -3.34 0.34 -12.20
N THR A 76 -2.24 -0.39 -12.21
CA THR A 76 -1.77 -1.11 -13.39
C THR A 76 -2.63 -2.34 -13.70
N THR A 77 -2.81 -2.63 -14.97
CA THR A 77 -3.59 -3.79 -15.46
C THR A 77 -2.74 -4.90 -16.07
N ASN A 78 -1.43 -4.71 -16.17
CA ASN A 78 -0.51 -5.73 -16.69
C ASN A 78 -0.53 -7.02 -15.85
N THR A 79 -0.98 -6.94 -14.61
CA THR A 79 -1.25 -8.09 -13.76
C THR A 79 -2.73 -8.21 -13.45
N PRO A 80 -3.40 -9.33 -13.82
CA PRO A 80 -4.82 -9.54 -13.49
C PRO A 80 -5.14 -9.40 -11.99
N SER A 81 -4.15 -9.57 -11.15
CA SER A 81 -4.28 -9.47 -9.69
C SER A 81 -4.67 -8.06 -9.21
N MET A 82 -4.20 -6.96 -9.85
CA MET A 82 -4.59 -5.59 -9.41
C MET A 82 -6.03 -5.26 -9.79
N VAL A 83 -6.49 -5.66 -10.99
CA VAL A 83 -7.89 -5.48 -11.38
C VAL A 83 -8.81 -6.17 -10.38
N SER A 84 -8.54 -7.44 -10.05
CA SER A 84 -9.32 -8.20 -9.08
C SER A 84 -9.30 -7.53 -7.70
N ARG A 85 -8.14 -7.03 -7.25
CA ARG A 85 -8.01 -6.34 -5.95
C ARG A 85 -8.82 -5.07 -5.86
N ILE A 86 -8.81 -4.26 -6.92
CA ILE A 86 -9.59 -3.02 -6.96
C ILE A 86 -11.09 -3.35 -6.87
N GLU A 87 -11.56 -4.38 -7.58
CA GLU A 87 -12.96 -4.81 -7.50
C GLU A 87 -13.31 -5.37 -6.11
N ASP A 88 -12.45 -6.18 -5.51
CA ASP A 88 -12.64 -6.69 -4.15
C ASP A 88 -12.67 -5.53 -3.13
N MET A 89 -11.77 -4.57 -3.26
CA MET A 89 -11.75 -3.39 -2.39
C MET A 89 -13.03 -2.57 -2.49
N LYS A 90 -13.63 -2.42 -3.68
CA LYS A 90 -14.89 -1.69 -3.87
C LYS A 90 -16.04 -2.28 -3.04
N THR A 91 -16.09 -3.60 -2.89
CA THR A 91 -17.18 -4.26 -2.15
C THR A 91 -17.20 -3.87 -0.67
N ASP A 92 -16.05 -3.54 -0.13
CA ASP A 92 -15.83 -3.42 1.30
C ASP A 92 -15.39 -2.02 1.76
N LEU A 93 -15.31 -1.05 0.84
CA LEU A 93 -14.91 0.33 1.15
C LEU A 93 -15.74 0.98 2.26
N THR A 94 -17.05 0.68 2.32
CA THR A 94 -17.93 1.21 3.35
C THR A 94 -17.50 0.75 4.75
N ALA A 95 -17.08 -0.51 4.88
CA ALA A 95 -16.58 -1.04 6.14
C ALA A 95 -15.24 -0.39 6.52
N PHE A 96 -14.33 -0.21 5.56
CA PHE A 96 -13.07 0.48 5.78
C PHE A 96 -13.28 1.92 6.29
N VAL A 97 -14.11 2.69 5.61
CA VAL A 97 -14.44 4.07 6.02
C VAL A 97 -15.08 4.08 7.41
N SER A 98 -15.99 3.13 7.69
CA SER A 98 -16.65 3.02 9.01
C SER A 98 -15.66 2.71 10.13
N ILE A 99 -14.61 1.91 9.87
CA ILE A 99 -13.55 1.63 10.84
C ILE A 99 -12.74 2.90 11.10
N VAL A 100 -12.32 3.62 10.06
CA VAL A 100 -11.58 4.90 10.20
C VAL A 100 -12.41 5.91 11.00
N ASP A 101 -13.68 6.07 10.66
CA ASP A 101 -14.63 6.96 11.35
C ASP A 101 -14.78 6.60 12.83
N SER A 102 -15.04 5.32 13.12
CA SER A 102 -15.20 4.81 14.48
C SER A 102 -13.92 4.98 15.33
N ARG A 103 -12.75 4.68 14.75
CA ARG A 103 -11.47 4.77 15.47
C ARG A 103 -11.03 6.21 15.71
N SER A 104 -11.41 7.12 14.83
CA SER A 104 -11.10 8.55 14.93
C SER A 104 -12.11 9.34 15.77
N GLY A 105 -13.20 8.73 16.20
CA GLY A 105 -14.32 9.45 16.83
C GLY A 105 -14.97 10.47 15.91
N GLY A 106 -15.00 10.23 14.61
CA GLY A 106 -15.55 11.13 13.60
C GLY A 106 -14.57 12.21 13.10
N ASN A 107 -13.36 12.28 13.63
CA ASN A 107 -12.36 13.28 13.23
C ASN A 107 -11.34 12.68 12.26
N TYR A 108 -11.72 12.50 11.00
CA TYR A 108 -10.83 11.91 10.01
C TYR A 108 -10.76 12.67 8.69
N ARG A 109 -9.70 12.42 7.94
CA ARG A 109 -9.57 12.78 6.53
C ARG A 109 -8.99 11.59 5.77
N MET A 110 -9.51 11.35 4.58
CA MET A 110 -9.03 10.30 3.70
C MET A 110 -8.52 10.90 2.39
N GLY A 111 -7.40 10.40 1.92
CA GLY A 111 -6.82 10.74 0.63
C GLY A 111 -6.66 9.51 -0.25
N LEU A 112 -6.78 9.69 -1.55
CA LEU A 112 -6.53 8.65 -2.55
C LEU A 112 -5.59 9.17 -3.61
N VAL A 113 -4.41 8.60 -3.67
CA VAL A 113 -3.40 8.83 -4.71
C VAL A 113 -3.28 7.59 -5.56
N LEU A 114 -3.34 7.75 -6.85
CA LEU A 114 -3.17 6.69 -7.83
C LEU A 114 -1.82 6.88 -8.54
N PHE A 115 -1.20 5.78 -8.87
CA PHE A 115 -0.01 5.78 -9.73
C PHE A 115 -0.04 4.65 -10.74
N ASP A 116 0.65 4.86 -11.85
CA ASP A 116 0.77 3.94 -12.96
C ASP A 116 1.95 4.35 -13.84
N GLU A 117 2.45 3.40 -14.61
CA GLU A 117 3.44 3.62 -15.64
C GLU A 117 2.91 3.17 -16.97
N ILE A 118 2.99 4.02 -17.97
CA ILE A 118 2.42 3.76 -19.30
C ILE A 118 3.40 4.13 -20.41
N LYS A 119 3.24 3.52 -21.58
CA LYS A 119 3.94 3.99 -22.78
C LYS A 119 3.64 5.45 -23.05
N SER A 120 4.66 6.24 -23.36
CA SER A 120 4.48 7.65 -23.68
C SER A 120 3.49 7.87 -24.84
N SER A 121 3.37 6.91 -25.75
CA SER A 121 2.36 6.92 -26.82
C SER A 121 0.92 6.78 -26.33
N ALA A 122 0.71 6.19 -25.14
CA ALA A 122 -0.62 6.01 -24.52
C ALA A 122 -1.03 7.21 -23.66
N THR A 123 -0.12 8.12 -23.34
CA THR A 123 -0.37 9.31 -22.50
C THR A 123 -1.53 10.17 -23.03
N ALA A 124 -1.65 10.29 -24.37
CA ALA A 124 -2.71 11.04 -25.00
C ALA A 124 -4.11 10.44 -24.70
N ASN A 125 -4.21 9.11 -24.56
CA ASN A 125 -5.48 8.46 -24.22
C ASN A 125 -5.88 8.76 -22.78
N TYR A 126 -4.93 8.75 -21.86
CA TYR A 126 -5.16 9.07 -20.45
C TYR A 126 -5.58 10.53 -20.26
N ALA A 127 -4.91 11.45 -20.97
CA ALA A 127 -5.23 12.87 -20.93
C ALA A 127 -6.64 13.22 -21.44
N THR A 128 -7.33 12.28 -22.11
CA THR A 128 -8.70 12.47 -22.62
C THR A 128 -9.78 11.84 -21.71
N VAL A 129 -9.40 11.09 -20.68
CA VAL A 129 -10.36 10.50 -19.75
C VAL A 129 -11.10 11.60 -18.96
N GLY A 130 -12.42 11.59 -19.00
CA GLY A 130 -13.25 12.67 -18.46
C GLY A 130 -12.99 12.99 -17.00
N THR A 131 -12.84 11.98 -16.14
CA THR A 131 -12.52 12.19 -14.72
C THR A 131 -11.12 12.77 -14.54
N TYR A 132 -10.11 12.23 -15.24
CA TYR A 132 -8.74 12.74 -15.15
C TYR A 132 -8.62 14.19 -15.63
N THR A 133 -9.24 14.52 -16.77
CA THR A 133 -9.20 15.89 -17.33
C THR A 133 -9.96 16.91 -16.49
N SER A 134 -10.97 16.46 -15.73
CA SER A 134 -11.75 17.34 -14.84
C SER A 134 -11.03 17.70 -13.54
N LEU A 135 -9.95 16.97 -13.18
CA LEU A 135 -9.17 17.27 -11.98
C LEU A 135 -8.35 18.55 -12.17
N PRO A 136 -8.16 19.34 -11.10
CA PRO A 136 -7.21 20.45 -11.09
C PRO A 136 -5.80 19.99 -11.49
N ALA A 137 -5.04 20.87 -12.14
CA ALA A 137 -3.67 20.56 -12.52
C ALA A 137 -2.77 20.16 -11.34
N SER A 138 -3.03 20.70 -10.14
CA SER A 138 -2.32 20.35 -8.90
C SER A 138 -2.62 18.93 -8.38
N GLN A 139 -3.61 18.24 -8.92
CA GLN A 139 -4.02 16.89 -8.54
C GLN A 139 -3.60 15.83 -9.56
N ARG A 140 -2.88 16.21 -10.60
CA ARG A 140 -2.43 15.30 -11.65
C ARG A 140 -1.06 15.68 -12.15
N GLU A 141 -0.24 14.69 -12.39
CA GLU A 141 1.11 14.86 -12.92
C GLU A 141 1.43 13.73 -13.89
N ILE A 142 2.10 14.05 -14.94
CA ILE A 142 2.61 13.11 -15.93
C ILE A 142 4.08 13.44 -16.14
N ASN A 143 4.96 12.53 -15.70
CA ASN A 143 6.38 12.63 -15.92
C ASN A 143 6.76 11.73 -17.10
N THR A 144 7.19 12.32 -18.20
CA THR A 144 7.59 11.56 -19.39
C THR A 144 9.11 11.40 -19.40
N ASN A 145 9.56 10.17 -19.30
CA ASN A 145 10.92 9.80 -19.58
C ASN A 145 11.07 9.59 -21.09
N THR A 146 11.77 10.51 -21.76
CA THR A 146 11.95 10.46 -23.22
C THR A 146 12.97 9.43 -23.66
N GLU A 147 13.86 8.98 -22.76
CA GLU A 147 14.90 7.99 -23.08
C GLU A 147 14.28 6.58 -23.21
N ASN A 148 13.38 6.24 -22.30
CA ASN A 148 12.74 4.91 -22.26
C ASN A 148 11.34 4.90 -22.90
N ASN A 149 10.86 6.05 -23.36
CA ASN A 149 9.52 6.20 -23.96
C ASN A 149 8.37 5.80 -23.00
N VAL A 150 8.56 6.05 -21.73
CA VAL A 150 7.62 5.75 -20.65
C VAL A 150 7.14 7.03 -19.98
N SER A 151 5.92 7.03 -19.48
CA SER A 151 5.34 8.12 -18.69
C SER A 151 4.80 7.58 -17.37
N GLN A 152 5.25 8.18 -16.29
CA GLN A 152 4.75 7.93 -14.96
C GLN A 152 3.58 8.86 -14.67
N LEU A 153 2.49 8.29 -14.18
CA LEU A 153 1.25 8.98 -13.87
C LEU A 153 1.03 9.05 -12.37
N TYR A 154 0.71 10.23 -11.88
CA TYR A 154 0.33 10.44 -10.50
C TYR A 154 -0.98 11.23 -10.44
N THR A 155 -1.93 10.74 -9.67
CA THR A 155 -3.25 11.38 -9.56
C THR A 155 -3.71 11.43 -8.12
N SER A 156 -3.87 12.63 -7.56
CA SER A 156 -4.56 12.83 -6.28
C SER A 156 -6.06 12.87 -6.53
N LEU A 157 -6.69 11.68 -6.62
CA LEU A 157 -8.11 11.54 -6.95
C LEU A 157 -9.01 12.06 -5.83
N VAL A 158 -8.58 11.88 -4.57
CA VAL A 158 -9.28 12.42 -3.40
C VAL A 158 -8.27 13.16 -2.52
N PRO A 159 -8.26 14.49 -2.54
CA PRO A 159 -7.45 15.25 -1.58
C PRO A 159 -8.07 15.20 -0.18
N PHE A 160 -7.25 15.46 0.83
CA PHE A 160 -7.70 15.49 2.23
C PHE A 160 -8.79 16.56 2.44
N SER A 161 -9.92 16.11 2.96
CA SER A 161 -10.97 17.00 3.49
C SER A 161 -11.68 16.32 4.68
N SER A 162 -12.29 17.13 5.55
CA SER A 162 -12.89 16.63 6.78
C SER A 162 -14.05 15.68 6.51
N ASN A 163 -14.04 14.53 7.17
CA ASN A 163 -15.10 13.52 7.14
C ASN A 163 -15.54 13.14 5.72
N ASN A 164 -14.56 12.99 4.82
CA ASN A 164 -14.80 12.83 3.39
C ASN A 164 -14.98 11.37 2.92
N GLY A 165 -15.36 10.46 3.83
CA GLY A 165 -15.50 9.03 3.52
C GLY A 165 -16.46 8.75 2.35
N THR A 166 -17.58 9.46 2.25
CA THR A 166 -18.51 9.33 1.12
C THR A 166 -17.85 9.73 -0.21
N THR A 167 -17.08 10.82 -0.22
CA THR A 167 -16.32 11.25 -1.41
C THR A 167 -15.27 10.20 -1.77
N PHE A 168 -14.55 9.67 -0.78
CA PHE A 168 -13.56 8.61 -0.98
C PHE A 168 -14.20 7.38 -1.64
N ILE A 169 -15.31 6.87 -1.10
CA ILE A 169 -16.05 5.73 -1.67
C ILE A 169 -16.51 6.03 -3.10
N THR A 170 -17.10 7.22 -3.32
CA THR A 170 -17.63 7.60 -4.63
C THR A 170 -16.54 7.65 -5.70
N GLN A 171 -15.39 8.24 -5.39
CA GLN A 171 -14.29 8.34 -6.34
C GLN A 171 -13.59 7.00 -6.56
N PHE A 172 -13.40 6.22 -5.50
CA PHE A 172 -12.82 4.87 -5.62
C PHE A 172 -13.67 3.96 -6.53
N ASN A 173 -15.00 4.05 -6.42
CA ASN A 173 -15.91 3.26 -7.24
C ASN A 173 -15.87 3.61 -8.74
N LYS A 174 -15.27 4.73 -9.13
CA LYS A 174 -15.04 5.06 -10.55
C LYS A 174 -13.86 4.31 -11.17
N LEU A 175 -12.95 3.78 -10.35
CA LEU A 175 -11.80 3.02 -10.86
C LEU A 175 -12.30 1.81 -11.65
N ASN A 176 -11.59 1.44 -12.70
CA ASN A 176 -11.98 0.35 -13.60
C ASN A 176 -13.37 0.53 -14.24
N THR A 177 -13.75 1.77 -14.52
CA THR A 177 -14.96 2.12 -15.28
C THR A 177 -14.60 3.02 -16.46
N LEU A 178 -15.60 3.37 -17.29
CA LEU A 178 -15.40 4.34 -18.36
C LEU A 178 -15.01 5.74 -17.85
N ASP A 179 -15.37 6.06 -16.61
CA ASP A 179 -15.03 7.35 -15.99
C ASP A 179 -13.56 7.41 -15.58
N PHE A 180 -12.99 6.29 -15.13
CA PHE A 180 -11.60 6.17 -14.75
C PHE A 180 -11.06 4.75 -15.06
N PRO A 181 -10.67 4.48 -16.31
CA PRO A 181 -10.06 3.22 -16.69
C PRO A 181 -8.72 3.05 -15.96
N LEU A 182 -8.37 1.81 -15.68
CA LEU A 182 -7.05 1.48 -15.13
C LEU A 182 -5.99 1.59 -16.22
N GLY A 183 -4.78 1.89 -15.82
CA GLY A 183 -3.64 1.98 -16.71
C GLY A 183 -3.16 0.63 -17.24
N SER A 184 -2.31 0.64 -18.24
CA SER A 184 -1.86 -0.59 -18.87
C SER A 184 -0.62 -1.22 -18.22
N GLY A 185 0.15 -0.44 -17.44
CA GLY A 185 1.49 -0.79 -17.01
C GLY A 185 2.42 -1.08 -18.20
N GLU A 186 3.65 -0.65 -18.14
CA GLU A 186 4.62 -1.00 -19.20
C GLU A 186 5.34 -2.29 -18.88
N ASP A 187 5.76 -2.46 -17.62
CA ASP A 187 6.46 -3.64 -17.16
C ASP A 187 6.06 -4.08 -15.74
N ILE A 188 6.97 -4.69 -14.99
CA ILE A 188 6.74 -5.18 -13.62
C ILE A 188 7.18 -4.19 -12.53
N ASN A 189 7.73 -3.05 -12.90
CA ASN A 189 8.15 -2.01 -12.01
C ASN A 189 7.17 -0.85 -12.13
N GLU A 190 6.85 -0.18 -11.04
CA GLU A 190 5.89 0.91 -11.01
C GLU A 190 6.33 1.97 -9.99
N PRO A 191 6.07 3.25 -10.21
CA PRO A 191 6.62 4.34 -9.43
C PRO A 191 5.88 4.57 -8.09
N GLY A 192 5.63 3.49 -7.35
CA GLY A 192 4.97 3.57 -6.05
C GLY A 192 5.80 4.24 -4.97
N ASP A 193 7.12 4.17 -5.06
CA ASP A 193 8.06 4.86 -4.20
C ASP A 193 8.00 6.37 -4.42
N ILE A 194 7.96 6.83 -5.66
CA ILE A 194 7.79 8.24 -6.00
C ILE A 194 6.39 8.74 -5.62
N ALA A 195 5.35 7.93 -5.81
CA ALA A 195 3.99 8.29 -5.37
C ALA A 195 3.93 8.52 -3.85
N VAL A 196 4.59 7.68 -3.04
CA VAL A 196 4.72 7.88 -1.60
C VAL A 196 5.52 9.13 -1.28
N LYS A 197 6.64 9.38 -1.97
CA LYS A 197 7.46 10.58 -1.80
C LYS A 197 6.63 11.86 -2.05
N LYS A 198 5.81 11.89 -3.11
CA LYS A 198 4.90 13.02 -3.39
C LYS A 198 3.92 13.28 -2.24
N VAL A 199 3.39 12.23 -1.62
CA VAL A 199 2.49 12.38 -0.46
C VAL A 199 3.24 12.90 0.78
N VAL A 200 4.46 12.40 1.04
CA VAL A 200 5.26 12.75 2.22
C VAL A 200 5.88 14.14 2.11
N GLU A 201 6.43 14.48 0.95
CA GLU A 201 7.30 15.64 0.77
C GLU A 201 6.61 16.80 0.06
N GLU A 202 5.76 16.51 -0.94
CA GLU A 202 5.13 17.52 -1.80
C GLU A 202 3.67 17.81 -1.40
N GLU A 203 3.15 17.14 -0.36
CA GLU A 203 1.76 17.29 0.09
C GLU A 203 0.73 17.05 -1.02
N PHE A 204 1.02 16.14 -1.95
CA PHE A 204 0.24 15.91 -3.18
C PHE A 204 -1.23 15.55 -2.92
N VAL A 205 -1.55 15.07 -1.72
CA VAL A 205 -2.92 14.79 -1.25
C VAL A 205 -3.43 15.89 -0.29
N GLY A 206 -2.62 16.90 -0.06
CA GLY A 206 -2.78 17.93 0.95
C GLY A 206 -1.95 17.63 2.21
N ALA A 207 -1.66 18.66 2.99
CA ALA A 207 -0.86 18.58 4.21
C ALA A 207 -1.54 17.69 5.27
N PHE A 208 -0.79 16.83 5.91
CA PHE A 208 -1.23 16.11 7.12
C PHE A 208 -1.42 17.08 8.27
N ARG A 209 -2.46 16.88 9.08
CA ARG A 209 -2.71 17.70 10.26
C ARG A 209 -1.73 17.38 11.39
N ASP A 210 -1.36 18.38 12.17
CA ASP A 210 -0.57 18.17 13.36
C ASP A 210 -1.40 17.67 14.55
N GLY A 211 -0.75 16.93 15.43
CA GLY A 211 -1.37 16.49 16.69
C GLY A 211 -2.40 15.36 16.53
N ILE A 212 -2.45 14.73 15.37
CA ILE A 212 -3.28 13.56 15.09
C ILE A 212 -2.45 12.41 14.46
N VAL A 213 -3.07 11.28 14.31
CA VAL A 213 -2.45 10.11 13.69
C VAL A 213 -2.38 10.27 12.18
N LYS A 214 -1.22 9.97 11.58
CA LYS A 214 -0.93 10.15 10.16
C LYS A 214 -0.52 8.83 9.55
N TYR A 215 -1.28 8.34 8.56
CA TYR A 215 -1.02 7.08 7.88
C TYR A 215 -0.93 7.23 6.38
N ILE A 216 0.00 6.48 5.80
CA ILE A 216 0.02 6.15 4.37
C ILE A 216 -0.11 4.65 4.25
N ILE A 217 -0.97 4.18 3.35
CA ILE A 217 -1.13 2.77 3.00
C ILE A 217 -0.77 2.64 1.53
N LEU A 218 0.41 2.10 1.25
CA LEU A 218 0.83 1.75 -0.11
C LEU A 218 0.27 0.39 -0.47
N ILE A 219 -0.43 0.30 -1.58
CA ILE A 219 -1.02 -0.93 -2.11
C ILE A 219 -0.46 -1.14 -3.51
N THR A 220 0.36 -2.17 -3.68
CA THR A 220 0.99 -2.50 -4.97
C THR A 220 1.31 -3.98 -5.08
N ASN A 221 1.36 -4.47 -6.30
CA ASN A 221 1.83 -5.82 -6.63
C ASN A 221 3.16 -5.82 -7.41
N THR A 222 3.78 -4.67 -7.57
CA THR A 222 4.96 -4.42 -8.39
C THR A 222 6.19 -4.08 -7.56
N LYS A 223 7.30 -3.86 -8.21
CA LYS A 223 8.54 -3.36 -7.60
C LYS A 223 8.63 -1.85 -7.82
N PRO A 224 9.43 -1.11 -7.02
CA PRO A 224 9.67 0.30 -7.30
C PRO A 224 10.42 0.49 -8.62
N SER A 225 10.05 1.50 -9.40
CA SER A 225 10.75 1.90 -10.61
C SER A 225 11.62 3.16 -10.43
N GLY A 226 11.46 3.88 -9.32
CA GLY A 226 12.12 5.16 -9.19
C GLY A 226 11.54 6.22 -10.13
N ASP A 227 12.38 7.20 -10.49
CA ASP A 227 12.00 8.30 -11.40
C ASP A 227 12.51 8.10 -12.84
N ASP A 228 13.28 7.06 -13.11
CA ASP A 228 13.98 6.83 -14.37
C ASP A 228 13.58 5.58 -15.15
N ASP A 229 12.74 4.71 -14.58
CA ASP A 229 12.29 3.45 -15.18
C ASP A 229 13.42 2.47 -15.56
N ASP A 230 14.62 2.73 -15.13
CA ASP A 230 15.72 1.80 -15.37
C ASP A 230 15.64 0.56 -14.47
N GLY A 231 14.83 -0.43 -14.80
CA GLY A 231 14.76 -1.72 -14.07
C GLY A 231 16.11 -2.45 -14.03
N PRO A 232 16.45 -3.44 -13.37
CA PRO A 232 16.19 -3.97 -12.02
C PRO A 232 17.23 -3.53 -10.99
N PHE A 233 16.86 -2.83 -9.99
CA PHE A 233 17.70 -2.06 -9.13
C PHE A 233 17.82 -2.45 -7.75
N PRO A 234 18.95 -2.52 -7.16
CA PRO A 234 19.01 -2.63 -5.72
C PRO A 234 19.38 -1.36 -4.97
N ASN A 235 19.92 -0.32 -5.60
CA ASN A 235 20.62 0.66 -4.78
C ASN A 235 20.07 2.09 -4.81
N ALA A 236 19.63 2.65 -5.93
CA ALA A 236 19.14 4.03 -6.00
C ALA A 236 17.75 4.15 -5.35
N GLU A 237 16.78 3.37 -5.80
CA GLU A 237 15.42 3.37 -5.24
C GLU A 237 15.43 3.00 -3.76
N SER A 238 16.28 2.07 -3.34
CA SER A 238 16.43 1.72 -1.92
C SER A 238 16.92 2.89 -1.08
N ALA A 239 17.82 3.72 -1.61
CA ALA A 239 18.31 4.92 -0.93
C ALA A 239 17.21 6.00 -0.86
N ASP A 240 16.46 6.20 -1.95
CA ASP A 240 15.37 7.16 -2.01
C ASP A 240 14.19 6.77 -1.13
N ILE A 241 13.83 5.49 -1.12
CA ILE A 241 12.82 4.94 -0.19
C ILE A 241 13.26 5.17 1.26
N LEU A 242 14.54 4.93 1.58
CA LEU A 242 15.07 5.18 2.91
C LEU A 242 15.02 6.67 3.28
N ALA A 243 15.38 7.56 2.36
CA ALA A 243 15.32 9.01 2.56
C ALA A 243 13.87 9.48 2.80
N THR A 244 12.92 9.04 1.96
CA THR A 244 11.49 9.30 2.13
C THR A 244 10.95 8.75 3.45
N SER A 245 11.37 7.54 3.84
CA SER A 245 10.98 6.93 5.13
C SER A 245 11.48 7.73 6.32
N ASN A 246 12.70 8.26 6.26
CA ASN A 246 13.26 9.12 7.30
C ASN A 246 12.49 10.45 7.38
N THR A 247 12.14 11.04 6.24
CA THR A 247 11.31 12.25 6.17
C THR A 247 9.92 11.99 6.76
N ALA A 248 9.29 10.88 6.43
CA ALA A 248 8.00 10.46 6.98
C ALA A 248 8.08 10.30 8.51
N THR A 249 9.14 9.64 9.00
CA THR A 249 9.37 9.48 10.45
C THR A 249 9.53 10.83 11.15
N ALA A 250 10.27 11.77 10.56
CA ALA A 250 10.42 13.11 11.11
C ALA A 250 9.10 13.92 11.16
N LYS A 251 8.14 13.58 10.31
CA LYS A 251 6.78 14.15 10.25
C LYS A 251 5.74 13.33 11.04
N ASP A 252 6.16 12.29 11.78
CA ASP A 252 5.28 11.35 12.49
C ASP A 252 4.29 10.62 11.56
N ILE A 253 4.67 10.37 10.31
CA ILE A 253 3.86 9.64 9.33
C ILE A 253 4.28 8.17 9.37
N GLN A 254 3.31 7.27 9.55
CA GLN A 254 3.53 5.82 9.45
C GLN A 254 3.13 5.34 8.05
N ILE A 255 3.99 4.53 7.42
CA ILE A 255 3.76 4.00 6.08
C ILE A 255 3.63 2.49 6.17
N SER A 256 2.45 1.98 5.84
CA SER A 256 2.17 0.54 5.75
C SER A 256 2.17 0.09 4.31
N LEU A 257 2.56 -1.15 4.08
CA LEU A 257 2.60 -1.79 2.77
C LEU A 257 1.66 -2.98 2.71
N ILE A 258 0.78 -3.00 1.74
CA ILE A 258 -0.01 -4.16 1.34
C ILE A 258 0.47 -4.58 -0.05
N SER A 259 1.05 -5.77 -0.16
CA SER A 259 1.63 -6.20 -1.43
C SER A 259 1.40 -7.67 -1.75
N THR A 260 1.66 -8.05 -3.00
CA THR A 260 1.77 -9.45 -3.39
C THR A 260 3.14 -10.02 -3.04
N THR A 261 3.30 -11.33 -3.29
CA THR A 261 4.60 -12.01 -3.17
C THR A 261 5.69 -11.40 -4.05
N VAL A 262 5.34 -10.78 -5.18
CA VAL A 262 6.34 -10.15 -6.09
C VAL A 262 6.93 -8.90 -5.46
N ALA A 263 6.09 -7.99 -4.97
CA ALA A 263 6.56 -6.80 -4.24
C ALA A 263 7.19 -7.18 -2.88
N ALA A 264 6.68 -8.25 -2.22
CA ALA A 264 7.27 -8.78 -1.00
C ALA A 264 8.70 -9.32 -1.19
N SER A 265 9.04 -9.79 -2.39
CA SER A 265 10.40 -10.22 -2.70
C SER A 265 11.38 -9.07 -2.94
N ASN A 266 10.88 -7.82 -3.01
CA ASN A 266 11.72 -6.65 -3.11
C ASN A 266 11.95 -6.02 -1.71
N PRO A 267 13.15 -6.10 -1.15
CA PRO A 267 13.44 -5.56 0.17
C PRO A 267 13.34 -4.02 0.24
N ALA A 268 13.35 -3.32 -0.90
CA ALA A 268 13.30 -1.88 -0.93
C ALA A 268 11.98 -1.34 -0.33
N TYR A 269 10.82 -1.80 -0.80
CA TYR A 269 9.53 -1.38 -0.23
C TYR A 269 9.36 -1.74 1.26
N GLY A 270 10.01 -2.80 1.73
CA GLY A 270 10.02 -3.18 3.14
C GLY A 270 10.63 -2.13 4.07
N GLN A 271 11.41 -1.18 3.53
CA GLN A 271 11.95 -0.08 4.31
C GLN A 271 10.87 0.89 4.78
N PHE A 272 9.83 1.12 3.99
CA PHE A 272 8.71 1.98 4.40
C PHE A 272 8.14 1.56 5.76
N PRO A 273 7.56 0.37 5.92
CA PRO A 273 7.02 -0.02 7.20
C PRO A 273 8.11 -0.21 8.28
N SER A 274 9.30 -0.67 7.92
CA SER A 274 10.34 -0.94 8.92
C SER A 274 10.92 0.32 9.56
N VAL A 275 11.06 1.41 8.81
CA VAL A 275 11.61 2.69 9.29
C VAL A 275 10.54 3.54 9.97
N THR A 276 9.31 3.56 9.43
CA THR A 276 8.23 4.41 9.90
C THR A 276 7.33 3.78 10.96
N ASN A 277 7.65 2.55 11.42
CA ASN A 277 6.79 1.76 12.31
C ASN A 277 5.39 1.45 11.74
N GLY A 278 5.26 1.40 10.44
CA GLY A 278 4.08 0.90 9.76
C GLY A 278 3.99 -0.63 9.78
N LEU A 279 2.98 -1.16 9.11
CA LEU A 279 2.72 -2.60 9.01
C LEU A 279 3.01 -3.11 7.60
N TYR A 280 3.39 -4.37 7.51
CA TYR A 280 3.60 -5.03 6.24
C TYR A 280 2.70 -6.25 6.12
N PHE A 281 1.85 -6.25 5.10
CA PHE A 281 0.98 -7.36 4.78
C PHE A 281 1.34 -7.93 3.42
N THR A 282 1.71 -9.21 3.43
CA THR A 282 1.79 -10.00 2.20
C THR A 282 0.45 -10.70 2.03
N ASP A 283 -0.24 -10.39 0.97
CA ASP A 283 -1.51 -11.03 0.66
C ASP A 283 -1.42 -11.92 -0.57
N PRO A 284 -1.04 -13.20 -0.41
CA PRO A 284 -1.01 -14.15 -1.51
C PRO A 284 -2.42 -14.54 -1.98
N SER A 285 -3.45 -14.32 -1.15
CA SER A 285 -4.85 -14.68 -1.44
C SER A 285 -5.61 -13.60 -2.20
N GLN A 286 -4.97 -12.46 -2.45
CA GLN A 286 -5.56 -11.31 -3.13
C GLN A 286 -6.70 -10.61 -2.36
N ASN A 287 -6.89 -10.92 -1.08
CA ASN A 287 -7.90 -10.28 -0.24
C ASN A 287 -7.36 -8.99 0.42
N SER A 288 -7.04 -8.01 -0.40
CA SER A 288 -6.45 -6.72 0.02
C SER A 288 -7.31 -5.96 1.03
N PHE A 289 -8.61 -6.24 1.06
CA PHE A 289 -9.54 -5.61 1.96
C PHE A 289 -9.35 -6.04 3.42
N PHE A 290 -9.16 -7.32 3.67
CA PHE A 290 -8.86 -7.81 5.03
C PHE A 290 -7.59 -7.12 5.57
N SER A 291 -6.57 -7.00 4.73
CA SER A 291 -5.33 -6.32 5.08
C SER A 291 -5.53 -4.83 5.35
N LEU A 292 -6.39 -4.15 4.60
CA LEU A 292 -6.66 -2.72 4.75
C LEU A 292 -7.36 -2.42 6.10
N ASN A 293 -8.40 -3.17 6.44
CA ASN A 293 -9.09 -3.06 7.72
C ASN A 293 -8.18 -3.43 8.89
N GLN A 294 -7.46 -4.55 8.76
CA GLN A 294 -6.52 -5.00 9.77
C GLN A 294 -5.42 -3.98 10.01
N THR A 295 -4.96 -3.29 8.94
CA THR A 295 -3.96 -2.23 9.05
C THR A 295 -4.44 -1.13 10.01
N ILE A 296 -5.64 -0.58 9.79
CA ILE A 296 -6.18 0.48 10.67
C ILE A 296 -6.43 -0.04 12.09
N GLU A 297 -7.00 -1.23 12.22
CA GLU A 297 -7.26 -1.84 13.54
C GLU A 297 -5.97 -2.01 14.33
N ASP A 298 -4.92 -2.56 13.73
CA ASP A 298 -3.66 -2.83 14.39
C ASP A 298 -2.87 -1.55 14.67
N LEU A 299 -2.88 -0.59 13.74
CA LEU A 299 -2.26 0.71 13.95
C LEU A 299 -2.91 1.45 15.12
N CYS A 300 -4.24 1.45 15.22
CA CYS A 300 -4.95 2.09 16.32
C CYS A 300 -4.83 1.32 17.64
N ARG A 301 -4.71 -0.02 17.60
CA ARG A 301 -4.52 -0.85 18.81
C ARG A 301 -3.15 -0.63 19.44
N THR A 302 -2.10 -0.45 18.64
CA THR A 302 -0.74 -0.20 19.14
C THR A 302 -0.59 1.16 19.82
N GLN A 303 -1.58 2.04 19.69
CA GLN A 303 -1.57 3.40 20.23
C GLN A 303 -2.42 3.55 21.51
N ASN A 304 -3.22 2.58 21.85
CA ASN A 304 -3.95 2.49 23.11
C ASN A 304 -3.40 1.29 23.91
N PRO A 305 -2.40 1.47 24.81
CA PRO A 305 -1.94 0.42 25.69
C PRO A 305 -2.97 0.06 26.75
#